data_1e23e248b7a8abf6327e835ee27cab37
#
_entry.id   1e23e248b7a8abf6327e835ee27cab37
#
_cell.length_a   1.000
_cell.length_b   1.000
_cell.length_c   1.000
_cell.angle_alpha   90.00
_cell.angle_beta   90.00
_cell.angle_gamma   90.00
#
_symmetry.space_group_name_H-M   'P 1'
#
loop_
_entity.id
_entity.type
_entity.pdbx_description
1 polymer ?
#
loop_
_entity_poly.entity_id
_entity_poly.type
_entity_poly.pdbx_seq_one_letter_code
_entity_poly.pdbx_strand_id
1 'polypeptide(L)'
;HIVPNKRMYLFFDEVQRVPDWEDAVNSFRVDFNCDIYVTGSNAYMLSSEYATYLSGRCVEIKMLPLSFSEFITFHNFEIREMKSALGGTRKQVFDKAGEHYELREVFDAYMRFGGMPGIADIGLDQEKALVLLEGIYSTVIMRDILERESRRGQKKITDPVLLKKIIMFLADNIGSNISVSSIGNTLVNEGLLENGKRKGTPSVH
;
A
#
# COMPACT_ATOMS: atom_id res chain seq x y z
N HIS A 1 -4.73 -13.91 28.80
CA HIS A 1 -5.08 -13.76 30.21
C HIS A 1 -5.92 -12.49 30.39
N ILE A 2 -7.18 -12.65 30.76
CA ILE A 2 -8.05 -11.55 31.15
C ILE A 2 -7.62 -11.11 32.56
N VAL A 3 -7.19 -9.87 32.70
CA VAL A 3 -6.83 -9.31 34.01
C VAL A 3 -8.06 -8.55 34.53
N PRO A 4 -8.68 -8.97 35.63
CA PRO A 4 -9.83 -8.29 36.17
C PRO A 4 -9.55 -6.79 36.42
N ASN A 5 -10.53 -5.95 36.08
CA ASN A 5 -10.48 -4.50 36.26
C ASN A 5 -9.41 -3.73 35.46
N LYS A 6 -8.73 -4.37 34.50
CA LYS A 6 -7.84 -3.66 33.55
C LYS A 6 -8.50 -3.56 32.18
N ARG A 7 -8.26 -2.43 31.50
CA ARG A 7 -8.64 -2.23 30.11
C ARG A 7 -7.79 -3.14 29.24
N MET A 8 -8.41 -3.87 28.32
CA MET A 8 -7.74 -4.72 27.35
C MET A 8 -7.59 -4.00 26.01
N TYR A 9 -6.56 -4.36 25.26
CA TYR A 9 -6.36 -3.92 23.89
C TYR A 9 -6.36 -5.14 22.98
N LEU A 10 -7.34 -5.21 22.09
CA LEU A 10 -7.52 -6.32 21.16
C LEU A 10 -7.11 -5.86 19.76
N PHE A 11 -6.23 -6.61 19.12
CA PHE A 11 -5.75 -6.34 17.77
C PHE A 11 -6.13 -7.50 16.86
N PHE A 12 -6.92 -7.21 15.84
CA PHE A 12 -7.34 -8.18 14.82
C PHE A 12 -6.82 -7.75 13.48
N ASP A 13 -5.94 -8.57 12.91
CA ASP A 13 -5.30 -8.30 11.63
C ASP A 13 -6.00 -9.08 10.51
N GLU A 14 -6.20 -8.42 9.35
CA GLU A 14 -6.82 -9.02 8.16
C GLU A 14 -8.19 -9.68 8.45
N VAL A 15 -9.05 -8.99 9.19
CA VAL A 15 -10.34 -9.53 9.68
C VAL A 15 -11.27 -10.03 8.58
N GLN A 16 -11.16 -9.50 7.35
CA GLN A 16 -11.98 -9.93 6.22
C GLN A 16 -11.78 -11.41 5.85
N ARG A 17 -10.82 -12.08 6.46
CA ARG A 17 -10.59 -13.52 6.30
C ARG A 17 -11.46 -14.38 7.19
N VAL A 18 -12.09 -13.76 8.19
CA VAL A 18 -12.95 -14.45 9.15
C VAL A 18 -14.40 -14.14 8.82
N PRO A 19 -15.26 -15.14 8.57
CA PRO A 19 -16.68 -14.90 8.42
C PRO A 19 -17.28 -14.30 9.70
N ASP A 20 -18.26 -13.40 9.54
CA ASP A 20 -19.04 -12.81 10.63
C ASP A 20 -18.19 -12.15 11.74
N TRP A 21 -17.00 -11.65 11.37
CA TRP A 21 -16.08 -11.01 12.32
C TRP A 21 -16.67 -9.77 12.99
N GLU A 22 -17.60 -9.10 12.33
CA GLU A 22 -18.29 -7.91 12.82
C GLU A 22 -19.12 -8.22 14.07
N ASP A 23 -19.81 -9.35 14.05
CA ASP A 23 -20.62 -9.79 15.19
C ASP A 23 -19.72 -10.13 16.38
N ALA A 24 -18.58 -10.78 16.14
CA ALA A 24 -17.60 -11.07 17.16
C ALA A 24 -17.02 -9.79 17.77
N VAL A 25 -16.66 -8.80 16.95
CA VAL A 25 -16.14 -7.50 17.42
C VAL A 25 -17.20 -6.76 18.24
N ASN A 26 -18.45 -6.77 17.81
CA ASN A 26 -19.54 -6.14 18.57
C ASN A 26 -19.78 -6.84 19.91
N SER A 27 -19.72 -8.17 19.97
CA SER A 27 -19.81 -8.94 21.22
C SER A 27 -18.69 -8.56 22.18
N PHE A 28 -17.44 -8.54 21.71
CA PHE A 28 -16.30 -8.13 22.55
C PHE A 28 -16.43 -6.73 23.12
N ARG A 29 -17.01 -5.78 22.38
CA ARG A 29 -17.28 -4.42 22.87
C ARG A 29 -18.29 -4.38 24.00
N VAL A 30 -19.27 -5.30 24.02
CA VAL A 30 -20.29 -5.37 25.04
C VAL A 30 -19.80 -6.13 26.27
N ASP A 31 -19.09 -7.22 26.03
CA ASP A 31 -18.71 -8.17 27.08
C ASP A 31 -17.43 -7.76 27.84
N PHE A 32 -16.58 -6.96 27.22
CA PHE A 32 -15.26 -6.64 27.78
C PHE A 32 -15.01 -5.13 27.85
N ASN A 33 -14.29 -4.72 28.89
CA ASN A 33 -13.71 -3.38 28.95
C ASN A 33 -12.45 -3.34 28.08
N CYS A 34 -12.62 -3.07 26.78
CA CYS A 34 -11.54 -3.14 25.82
C CYS A 34 -11.58 -2.04 24.76
N ASP A 35 -10.41 -1.72 24.22
CA ASP A 35 -10.26 -1.03 22.94
C ASP A 35 -9.95 -2.07 21.86
N ILE A 36 -10.60 -1.95 20.72
CA ILE A 36 -10.46 -2.91 19.63
C ILE A 36 -9.86 -2.19 18.41
N TYR A 37 -8.79 -2.73 17.90
CA TYR A 37 -8.09 -2.29 16.69
C TYR A 37 -8.24 -3.38 15.63
N VAL A 38 -8.76 -2.98 14.49
CA VAL A 38 -9.05 -3.89 13.38
C VAL A 38 -8.29 -3.41 12.16
N THR A 39 -7.56 -4.31 11.50
CA THR A 39 -6.98 -4.02 10.19
C THR A 39 -7.65 -4.84 9.10
N GLY A 40 -7.58 -4.34 7.88
CA GLY A 40 -8.06 -5.06 6.71
C GLY A 40 -7.76 -4.28 5.44
N SER A 41 -7.91 -4.93 4.30
CA SER A 41 -7.72 -4.25 3.03
C SER A 41 -8.79 -3.18 2.82
N ASN A 42 -8.37 -1.97 2.50
CA ASN A 42 -9.22 -0.78 2.40
C ASN A 42 -10.45 -0.98 1.49
N ALA A 43 -10.29 -1.66 0.36
CA ALA A 43 -11.39 -1.91 -0.57
C ALA A 43 -12.51 -2.80 0.01
N TYR A 44 -12.20 -3.64 1.01
CA TYR A 44 -13.18 -4.46 1.69
C TYR A 44 -13.87 -3.69 2.82
N MET A 45 -13.10 -2.95 3.61
CA MET A 45 -13.59 -2.16 4.75
C MET A 45 -14.44 -0.96 4.31
N LEU A 46 -14.25 -0.48 3.07
CA LEU A 46 -15.06 0.61 2.47
C LEU A 46 -16.33 0.12 1.75
N SER A 47 -16.59 -1.20 1.69
CA SER A 47 -17.84 -1.66 1.12
C SER A 47 -19.01 -1.13 1.96
N SER A 48 -20.09 -0.71 1.27
CA SER A 48 -21.25 -0.03 1.88
C SER A 48 -21.89 -0.81 3.03
N GLU A 49 -21.78 -2.12 3.02
CA GLU A 49 -22.31 -3.01 4.06
C GLU A 49 -21.59 -2.82 5.39
N TYR A 50 -20.25 -2.80 5.37
CA TYR A 50 -19.43 -2.66 6.59
C TYR A 50 -19.39 -1.23 7.11
N ALA A 51 -19.36 -0.24 6.21
CA ALA A 51 -19.46 1.16 6.59
C ALA A 51 -20.76 1.45 7.36
N THR A 52 -21.85 0.80 7.01
CA THR A 52 -23.14 0.94 7.69
C THR A 52 -23.12 0.25 9.06
N TYR A 53 -22.54 -0.94 9.16
CA TYR A 53 -22.54 -1.73 10.39
C TYR A 53 -21.67 -1.12 11.51
N LEU A 54 -20.55 -0.51 11.13
CA LEU A 54 -19.60 0.15 12.03
C LEU A 54 -19.84 1.64 12.16
N SER A 55 -20.78 2.21 11.40
CA SER A 55 -21.05 3.65 11.35
C SER A 55 -21.30 4.23 12.74
N GLY A 56 -20.61 5.32 13.07
CA GLY A 56 -20.71 6.01 14.35
C GLY A 56 -20.11 5.28 15.56
N ARG A 57 -19.45 4.13 15.34
CA ARG A 57 -18.91 3.27 16.41
C ARG A 57 -17.41 3.02 16.28
N CYS A 58 -16.77 3.49 15.22
CA CYS A 58 -15.34 3.36 14.99
C CYS A 58 -14.74 4.67 14.51
N VAL A 59 -13.44 4.77 14.69
CA VAL A 59 -12.59 5.83 14.09
C VAL A 59 -11.73 5.17 13.04
N GLU A 60 -11.81 5.67 11.81
CA GLU A 60 -10.95 5.20 10.71
C GLU A 60 -9.59 5.87 10.79
N ILE A 61 -8.53 5.08 10.81
CA ILE A 61 -7.15 5.54 10.71
C ILE A 61 -6.61 5.11 9.34
N LYS A 62 -6.44 6.07 8.45
CA LYS A 62 -5.87 5.82 7.13
C LYS A 62 -4.35 5.78 7.20
N MET A 63 -3.78 4.61 6.90
CA MET A 63 -2.33 4.43 6.81
C MET A 63 -1.90 4.61 5.37
N LEU A 64 -1.06 5.59 5.13
CA LEU A 64 -0.43 5.84 3.83
C LEU A 64 1.02 5.34 3.87
N PRO A 65 1.64 5.10 2.70
CA PRO A 65 3.10 4.95 2.64
C PRO A 65 3.79 6.14 3.30
N LEU A 66 5.00 5.93 3.80
CA LEU A 66 5.78 6.98 4.48
C LEU A 66 5.94 8.20 3.56
N SER A 67 5.70 9.37 4.09
CA SER A 67 6.13 10.62 3.49
C SER A 67 7.67 10.72 3.52
N PHE A 68 8.27 11.64 2.77
CA PHE A 68 9.72 11.83 2.79
C PHE A 68 10.26 12.15 4.19
N SER A 69 9.53 12.95 4.97
CA SER A 69 9.90 13.26 6.35
C SER A 69 9.89 12.02 7.25
N GLU A 70 8.87 11.16 7.10
CA GLU A 70 8.79 9.90 7.83
C GLU A 70 9.85 8.91 7.35
N PHE A 71 10.15 8.86 6.04
CA PHE A 71 11.24 8.06 5.49
C PHE A 71 12.58 8.41 6.14
N ILE A 72 12.90 9.70 6.27
CA ILE A 72 14.09 10.18 6.99
C ILE A 72 14.12 9.63 8.42
N THR A 73 12.98 9.72 9.12
CA THR A 73 12.86 9.25 10.51
C THR A 73 13.01 7.72 10.61
N PHE A 74 12.36 6.96 9.74
CA PHE A 74 12.42 5.50 9.73
C PHE A 74 13.82 4.96 9.43
N HIS A 75 14.57 5.63 8.56
CA HIS A 75 15.98 5.30 8.30
C HIS A 75 16.92 5.75 9.42
N ASN A 76 16.39 6.43 10.46
CA ASN A 76 17.16 7.05 11.52
C ASN A 76 18.19 8.06 11.00
N PHE A 77 17.84 8.74 9.93
CA PHE A 77 18.66 9.82 9.39
C PHE A 77 18.47 11.09 10.21
N GLU A 78 19.54 11.85 10.36
CA GLU A 78 19.56 13.15 11.00
C GLU A 78 19.93 14.21 9.95
N ILE A 79 19.12 15.25 9.82
CA ILE A 79 19.41 16.37 8.93
C ILE A 79 20.17 17.43 9.73
N ARG A 80 21.37 17.77 9.29
CA ARG A 80 22.20 18.82 9.88
C ARG A 80 22.46 19.94 8.87
N GLU A 81 22.46 21.17 9.37
CA GLU A 81 22.84 22.34 8.59
C GLU A 81 24.35 22.55 8.70
N MET A 82 25.04 22.48 7.59
CA MET A 82 26.47 22.69 7.47
C MET A 82 26.78 24.02 6.80
N LYS A 83 27.71 24.79 7.35
CA LYS A 83 28.18 26.02 6.70
C LYS A 83 29.08 25.67 5.52
N SER A 84 28.77 26.20 4.36
CA SER A 84 29.63 26.06 3.19
C SER A 84 30.85 26.98 3.28
N ALA A 85 31.99 26.52 2.80
CA ALA A 85 33.22 27.33 2.72
C ALA A 85 33.08 28.57 1.81
N LEU A 86 32.12 28.54 0.87
CA LEU A 86 31.83 29.64 -0.05
C LEU A 86 30.72 30.59 0.45
N GLY A 87 30.33 30.45 1.72
CA GLY A 87 29.21 31.20 2.30
C GLY A 87 27.85 30.63 1.90
N GLY A 88 27.02 30.32 2.89
CA GLY A 88 25.72 29.70 2.74
C GLY A 88 25.57 28.48 3.63
N THR A 89 24.36 27.98 3.75
CA THR A 89 24.04 26.80 4.55
C THR A 89 23.62 25.66 3.63
N ARG A 90 24.19 24.47 3.82
CA ARG A 90 23.80 23.22 3.16
C ARG A 90 23.17 22.29 4.16
N LYS A 91 22.13 21.58 3.75
CA LYS A 91 21.55 20.48 4.52
C LYS A 91 22.19 19.18 4.09
N GLN A 92 22.76 18.47 5.04
CA GLN A 92 23.28 17.12 4.85
C GLN A 92 22.54 16.15 5.76
N VAL A 93 22.45 14.91 5.32
CA VAL A 93 21.81 13.82 6.03
C VAL A 93 22.88 12.89 6.55
N PHE A 94 22.80 12.52 7.81
CA PHE A 94 23.72 11.60 8.47
C PHE A 94 22.97 10.35 8.91
N ASP A 95 23.56 9.20 8.71
CA ASP A 95 23.04 7.96 9.27
C ASP A 95 23.61 7.69 10.68
N LYS A 96 23.18 6.58 11.29
CA LYS A 96 23.66 6.16 12.61
C LYS A 96 25.16 5.82 12.66
N ALA A 97 25.75 5.44 11.55
CA ALA A 97 27.18 5.13 11.44
C ALA A 97 28.03 6.40 11.27
N GLY A 98 27.38 7.55 11.04
CA GLY A 98 28.05 8.82 10.79
C GLY A 98 28.40 9.04 9.32
N GLU A 99 27.98 8.16 8.43
CA GLU A 99 28.06 8.38 6.99
C GLU A 99 27.13 9.52 6.60
N HIS A 100 27.53 10.31 5.63
CA HIS A 100 26.78 11.47 5.20
C HIS A 100 26.36 11.37 3.73
N TYR A 101 25.18 11.89 3.47
CA TYR A 101 24.56 11.93 2.15
C TYR A 101 24.07 13.34 1.86
N GLU A 102 24.06 13.73 0.60
CA GLU A 102 23.36 14.94 0.19
C GLU A 102 21.84 14.69 0.31
N LEU A 103 21.10 15.70 0.78
CA LEU A 103 19.64 15.59 0.95
C LEU A 103 18.95 15.16 -0.35
N ARG A 104 19.49 15.57 -1.50
CA ARG A 104 18.98 15.19 -2.81
C ARG A 104 19.16 13.71 -3.11
N GLU A 105 20.28 13.12 -2.74
CA GLU A 105 20.55 11.68 -2.94
C GLU A 105 19.53 10.84 -2.15
N VAL A 106 19.24 11.24 -0.92
CA VAL A 106 18.23 10.56 -0.08
C VAL A 106 16.82 10.76 -0.65
N PHE A 107 16.53 11.93 -1.18
CA PHE A 107 15.24 12.18 -1.85
C PHE A 107 15.10 11.37 -3.15
N ASP A 108 16.15 11.27 -3.94
CA ASP A 108 16.15 10.45 -5.17
C ASP A 108 15.98 8.95 -4.84
N ALA A 109 16.55 8.48 -3.72
CA ALA A 109 16.31 7.13 -3.22
C ALA A 109 14.85 6.93 -2.79
N TYR A 110 14.27 7.88 -2.05
CA TYR A 110 12.85 7.87 -1.69
C TYR A 110 11.94 7.84 -2.93
N MET A 111 12.25 8.61 -3.96
CA MET A 111 11.48 8.62 -5.21
C MET A 111 11.55 7.28 -5.96
N ARG A 112 12.68 6.57 -5.86
CA ARG A 112 12.85 5.24 -6.49
C ARG A 112 12.22 4.11 -5.69
N PHE A 113 12.41 4.10 -4.37
CA PHE A 113 12.03 2.99 -3.50
C PHE A 113 10.63 3.16 -2.92
N GLY A 114 10.11 4.40 -2.93
CA GLY A 114 8.83 4.73 -2.34
C GLY A 114 8.84 4.73 -0.82
N GLY A 115 7.66 4.89 -0.24
CA GLY A 115 7.46 5.02 1.20
C GLY A 115 7.09 3.72 1.92
N MET A 116 7.52 2.55 1.44
CA MET A 116 7.27 1.30 2.15
C MET A 116 8.19 1.17 3.37
N PRO A 117 7.65 0.98 4.59
CA PRO A 117 8.48 0.95 5.82
C PRO A 117 9.61 -0.08 5.80
N GLY A 118 9.39 -1.25 5.18
CA GLY A 118 10.40 -2.29 5.08
C GLY A 118 11.67 -1.90 4.31
N ILE A 119 11.63 -0.81 3.54
CA ILE A 119 12.82 -0.27 2.87
C ILE A 119 13.85 0.22 3.91
N ALA A 120 13.40 0.73 5.04
CA ALA A 120 14.30 1.22 6.09
C ALA A 120 15.22 0.13 6.67
N ASP A 121 14.78 -1.11 6.67
CA ASP A 121 15.55 -2.24 7.20
C ASP A 121 16.73 -2.64 6.29
N ILE A 122 16.65 -2.29 5.02
CA ILE A 122 17.67 -2.63 4.01
C ILE A 122 18.56 -1.44 3.61
N GLY A 123 18.30 -0.28 4.20
CA GLY A 123 19.04 0.96 3.92
C GLY A 123 18.77 1.51 2.52
N LEU A 124 19.77 2.16 1.93
CA LEU A 124 19.68 2.72 0.57
C LEU A 124 20.24 1.80 -0.52
N ASP A 125 20.34 0.49 -0.24
CA ASP A 125 20.81 -0.50 -1.19
C ASP A 125 19.76 -0.76 -2.28
N GLN A 126 20.06 -0.34 -3.50
CA GLN A 126 19.13 -0.41 -4.62
C GLN A 126 18.77 -1.85 -5.01
N GLU A 127 19.72 -2.77 -4.98
CA GLU A 127 19.49 -4.16 -5.39
C GLU A 127 18.54 -4.86 -4.39
N LYS A 128 18.79 -4.69 -3.11
CA LYS A 128 17.92 -5.24 -2.06
C LYS A 128 16.54 -4.59 -2.07
N ALA A 129 16.47 -3.27 -2.31
CA ALA A 129 15.19 -2.57 -2.41
C ALA A 129 14.34 -3.12 -3.56
N LEU A 130 14.92 -3.34 -4.73
CA LEU A 130 14.19 -3.91 -5.87
C LEU A 130 13.68 -5.32 -5.59
N VAL A 131 14.50 -6.18 -4.98
CA VAL A 131 14.08 -7.55 -4.59
C VAL A 131 12.91 -7.51 -3.61
N LEU A 132 12.96 -6.63 -2.60
CA LEU A 132 11.87 -6.46 -1.64
C LEU A 132 10.59 -5.97 -2.32
N LEU A 133 10.69 -4.94 -3.15
CA LEU A 133 9.54 -4.36 -3.85
C LEU A 133 8.92 -5.34 -4.85
N GLU A 134 9.73 -6.13 -5.57
CA GLU A 134 9.23 -7.18 -6.44
C GLU A 134 8.52 -8.30 -5.67
N GLY A 135 9.04 -8.66 -4.49
CA GLY A 135 8.39 -9.60 -3.58
C GLY A 135 7.03 -9.09 -3.09
N ILE A 136 6.94 -7.81 -2.69
CA ILE A 136 5.68 -7.17 -2.30
C ILE A 136 4.71 -7.13 -3.48
N TYR A 137 5.17 -6.70 -4.66
CA TYR A 137 4.36 -6.64 -5.87
C TYR A 137 3.77 -8.01 -6.22
N SER A 138 4.61 -9.03 -6.28
CA SER A 138 4.20 -10.38 -6.69
C SER A 138 3.27 -11.03 -5.66
N THR A 139 3.56 -10.87 -4.38
CA THR A 139 2.82 -11.55 -3.31
C THR A 139 1.56 -10.82 -2.91
N VAL A 140 1.62 -9.51 -2.74
CA VAL A 140 0.50 -8.71 -2.23
C VAL A 140 -0.41 -8.26 -3.36
N ILE A 141 0.13 -7.55 -4.36
CA ILE A 141 -0.70 -6.95 -5.41
C ILE A 141 -1.29 -8.01 -6.31
N MET A 142 -0.46 -8.90 -6.85
CA MET A 142 -0.93 -9.89 -7.80
C MET A 142 -1.85 -10.92 -7.15
N ARG A 143 -1.45 -11.48 -6.02
CA ARG A 143 -2.26 -12.48 -5.31
C ARG A 143 -3.57 -11.89 -4.81
N ASP A 144 -3.52 -10.74 -4.14
CA ASP A 144 -4.72 -10.15 -3.55
C ASP A 144 -5.75 -9.71 -4.61
N ILE A 145 -5.31 -9.16 -5.73
CA ILE A 145 -6.22 -8.79 -6.82
C ILE A 145 -6.86 -10.05 -7.41
N LEU A 146 -6.07 -11.08 -7.70
CA LEU A 146 -6.57 -12.31 -8.30
C LEU A 146 -7.50 -13.09 -7.35
N GLU A 147 -7.18 -13.15 -6.06
CA GLU A 147 -8.01 -13.83 -5.07
C GLU A 147 -9.34 -13.10 -4.79
N ARG A 148 -9.34 -11.76 -4.76
CA ARG A 148 -10.56 -10.97 -4.53
C ARG A 148 -11.62 -11.20 -5.61
N GLU A 149 -11.21 -11.20 -6.85
CA GLU A 149 -12.15 -11.46 -7.97
C GLU A 149 -12.71 -12.88 -7.92
N SER A 150 -11.92 -13.85 -7.46
CA SER A 150 -12.38 -15.21 -7.27
C SER A 150 -13.51 -15.33 -6.25
N ARG A 151 -13.49 -14.53 -5.18
CA ARG A 151 -14.52 -14.57 -4.10
C ARG A 151 -15.83 -13.87 -4.49
N ARG A 152 -15.77 -12.85 -5.34
CA ARG A 152 -16.96 -12.07 -5.75
C ARG A 152 -17.81 -12.73 -6.84
N GLY A 153 -17.44 -13.91 -7.33
CA GLY A 153 -18.18 -14.60 -8.40
C GLY A 153 -18.19 -13.84 -9.74
N GLN A 154 -17.44 -12.75 -9.84
CA GLN A 154 -17.30 -11.97 -11.07
C GLN A 154 -16.29 -12.63 -12.02
N LYS A 155 -16.32 -12.28 -13.30
CA LYS A 155 -15.38 -12.80 -14.30
C LYS A 155 -13.95 -12.57 -13.81
N LYS A 156 -13.24 -13.66 -13.58
CA LYS A 156 -11.84 -13.65 -13.13
C LYS A 156 -10.96 -12.88 -14.12
N ILE A 157 -10.17 -11.93 -13.64
CA ILE A 157 -8.93 -11.60 -14.33
C ILE A 157 -8.05 -12.86 -14.19
N THR A 158 -8.05 -13.69 -15.21
CA THR A 158 -7.34 -14.98 -15.18
C THR A 158 -5.93 -14.87 -15.73
N ASP A 159 -5.59 -13.71 -16.29
CA ASP A 159 -4.30 -13.47 -16.92
C ASP A 159 -3.44 -12.49 -16.10
N PRO A 160 -2.48 -13.00 -15.30
CA PRO A 160 -1.55 -12.17 -14.56
C PRO A 160 -0.67 -11.28 -15.45
N VAL A 161 -0.38 -11.72 -16.68
CA VAL A 161 0.46 -10.95 -17.61
C VAL A 161 -0.30 -9.71 -18.08
N LEU A 162 -1.57 -9.88 -18.42
CA LEU A 162 -2.46 -8.77 -18.81
C LEU A 162 -2.59 -7.76 -17.64
N LEU A 163 -2.80 -8.25 -16.42
CA LEU A 163 -2.89 -7.38 -15.24
C LEU A 163 -1.60 -6.59 -15.02
N LYS A 164 -0.43 -7.24 -15.12
CA LYS A 164 0.87 -6.58 -15.01
C LYS A 164 1.02 -5.46 -16.04
N LYS A 165 0.65 -5.72 -17.28
CA LYS A 165 0.72 -4.73 -18.37
C LYS A 165 -0.19 -3.53 -18.13
N ILE A 166 -1.40 -3.76 -17.64
CA ILE A 166 -2.32 -2.68 -17.26
C ILE A 166 -1.70 -1.81 -16.16
N ILE A 167 -1.15 -2.43 -15.12
CA ILE A 167 -0.52 -1.70 -14.01
C ILE A 167 0.67 -0.87 -14.52
N MET A 168 1.52 -1.43 -15.38
CA MET A 168 2.65 -0.71 -15.96
C MET A 168 2.17 0.46 -16.82
N PHE A 169 1.16 0.24 -17.68
CA PHE A 169 0.57 1.32 -18.48
C PHE A 169 0.03 2.45 -17.60
N LEU A 170 -0.66 2.12 -16.51
CA LEU A 170 -1.17 3.13 -15.58
C LEU A 170 -0.04 3.89 -14.89
N ALA A 171 1.02 3.20 -14.50
CA ALA A 171 2.19 3.83 -13.88
C ALA A 171 2.92 4.79 -14.84
N ASP A 172 3.09 4.41 -16.09
CA ASP A 172 3.74 5.24 -17.12
C ASP A 172 2.94 6.49 -17.49
N ASN A 173 1.63 6.48 -17.20
CA ASN A 173 0.72 7.58 -17.53
C ASN A 173 0.21 8.35 -16.29
N ILE A 174 0.90 8.26 -15.15
CA ILE A 174 0.55 9.02 -13.94
C ILE A 174 0.54 10.52 -14.25
N GLY A 175 -0.54 11.20 -13.88
CA GLY A 175 -0.72 12.63 -14.16
C GLY A 175 -1.28 12.96 -15.54
N SER A 176 -1.51 11.97 -16.40
CA SER A 176 -2.11 12.13 -17.73
C SER A 176 -3.59 11.73 -17.72
N ASN A 177 -4.35 12.27 -18.68
CA ASN A 177 -5.73 11.83 -18.90
C ASN A 177 -5.74 10.44 -19.53
N ILE A 178 -6.31 9.47 -18.84
CA ILE A 178 -6.40 8.07 -19.28
C ILE A 178 -7.85 7.71 -19.53
N SER A 179 -8.12 6.97 -20.61
CA SER A 179 -9.41 6.37 -20.89
C SER A 179 -9.31 4.85 -20.98
N VAL A 180 -10.41 4.15 -20.70
CA VAL A 180 -10.49 2.69 -20.88
C VAL A 180 -10.17 2.30 -22.32
N SER A 181 -10.57 3.14 -23.29
CA SER A 181 -10.27 2.92 -24.72
C SER A 181 -8.77 3.04 -25.00
N SER A 182 -8.05 3.96 -24.37
CA SER A 182 -6.59 4.07 -24.56
C SER A 182 -5.86 2.85 -24.02
N ILE A 183 -6.26 2.34 -22.86
CA ILE A 183 -5.73 1.09 -22.31
C ILE A 183 -5.99 -0.07 -23.28
N GLY A 184 -7.22 -0.23 -23.75
CA GLY A 184 -7.60 -1.29 -24.70
C GLY A 184 -6.79 -1.24 -25.98
N ASN A 185 -6.61 -0.06 -26.58
CA ASN A 185 -5.83 0.11 -27.81
C ASN A 185 -4.35 -0.25 -27.61
N THR A 186 -3.75 0.15 -26.47
CA THR A 186 -2.37 -0.22 -26.17
C THR A 186 -2.21 -1.72 -26.03
N LEU A 187 -3.10 -2.39 -25.32
CA LEU A 187 -3.06 -3.84 -25.14
C LEU A 187 -3.26 -4.62 -26.47
N VAL A 188 -4.09 -4.09 -27.38
CA VAL A 188 -4.23 -4.64 -28.74
C VAL A 188 -2.95 -4.45 -29.54
N ASN A 189 -2.34 -3.26 -29.51
CA ASN A 189 -1.11 -2.97 -30.25
C ASN A 189 0.08 -3.81 -29.73
N GLU A 190 0.09 -4.16 -28.47
CA GLU A 190 1.08 -5.06 -27.87
C GLU A 190 0.76 -6.56 -28.10
N GLY A 191 -0.31 -6.88 -28.82
CA GLY A 191 -0.72 -8.26 -29.13
C GLY A 191 -1.27 -9.04 -27.94
N LEU A 192 -1.65 -8.38 -26.86
CA LEU A 192 -2.21 -8.99 -25.64
C LEU A 192 -3.73 -9.17 -25.71
N LEU A 193 -4.40 -8.47 -26.63
CA LEU A 193 -5.81 -8.60 -26.95
C LEU A 193 -5.98 -8.78 -28.46
N GLU A 194 -6.80 -9.74 -28.87
CA GLU A 194 -7.14 -9.91 -30.28
C GLU A 194 -8.03 -8.77 -30.77
N ASN A 195 -7.68 -8.20 -31.93
CA ASN A 195 -8.53 -7.27 -32.65
C ASN A 195 -9.85 -7.95 -33.05
N GLY A 196 -10.96 -7.50 -32.47
CA GLY A 196 -12.29 -7.76 -33.06
C GLY A 196 -13.22 -8.76 -32.39
N LYS A 197 -12.91 -9.32 -31.25
CA LYS A 197 -13.94 -9.98 -30.43
C LYS A 197 -14.28 -9.13 -29.21
N ARG A 198 -15.24 -8.21 -29.38
CA ARG A 198 -16.07 -7.70 -28.28
C ARG A 198 -16.86 -8.86 -27.64
N LYS A 199 -16.18 -9.75 -26.93
CA LYS A 199 -16.82 -10.60 -25.93
C LYS A 199 -16.69 -9.91 -24.61
N GLY A 200 -17.72 -9.13 -24.26
CA GLY A 200 -17.97 -8.62 -22.94
C GLY A 200 -16.84 -7.72 -22.41
N THR A 201 -17.00 -6.42 -22.57
CA THR A 201 -16.26 -5.41 -21.82
C THR A 201 -16.20 -5.84 -20.37
N PRO A 202 -15.00 -5.97 -19.74
CA PRO A 202 -14.94 -6.00 -18.31
C PRO A 202 -15.46 -4.63 -17.85
N SER A 203 -16.65 -4.59 -17.28
CA SER A 203 -17.13 -3.39 -16.63
C SER A 203 -16.23 -3.15 -15.40
N VAL A 204 -15.32 -2.21 -15.55
CA VAL A 204 -14.65 -1.59 -14.43
C VAL A 204 -15.65 -0.56 -13.91
N HIS A 205 -16.41 -0.95 -12.90
CA HIS A 205 -17.17 -0.03 -12.06
C HIS A 205 -16.43 0.14 -10.74
#